data_50e11b8fd30d4d7c05a07b706787d1eb
#
_entry.id   50e11b8fd30d4d7c05a07b706787d1eb
#
_cell.length_a   1.000
_cell.length_b   1.000
_cell.length_c   1.000
_cell.angle_alpha   90.00
_cell.angle_beta   90.00
_cell.angle_gamma   90.00
#
_symmetry.space_group_name_H-M   'P 1'
#
loop_
_entity.id
_entity.type
_entity.pdbx_description
1 polymer ?
#
loop_
_entity_poly.entity_id
_entity_poly.type
_entity_poly.pdbx_seq_one_letter_code
_entity_poly.pdbx_strand_id
1 'polypeptide(L)'
;MQIRMLDAAGAAAHAAPLRALLLDAVAHGASVGFLATIDEAAADAYWREVRVAVAEGSRVLLVAWRDHVLVGTVQLDLCQKPNGQNRAEVQKLLVHSGARRSGAATALMEAAEVQALALRRGLLFLDTEAGSGAEALYQRLGYVRVGELPEYCATPDGHWRATAIYYKTLFVRERKGALAA
;
A
#
# COMPACT_ATOMS: atom_id res chain seq x y z
N MET A 1 -2.41 -12.92 -14.29
CA MET A 1 -1.89 -11.90 -13.35
C MET A 1 -0.62 -12.46 -12.73
N GLN A 2 0.48 -11.73 -12.79
CA GLN A 2 1.74 -12.11 -12.16
C GLN A 2 2.15 -11.02 -11.16
N ILE A 3 2.42 -11.40 -9.90
CA ILE A 3 2.89 -10.47 -8.88
C ILE A 3 4.40 -10.67 -8.72
N ARG A 4 5.15 -9.57 -8.68
CA ARG A 4 6.60 -9.57 -8.46
C ARG A 4 6.98 -8.52 -7.42
N MET A 5 7.94 -8.84 -6.60
CA MET A 5 8.63 -7.86 -5.76
C MET A 5 9.73 -7.19 -6.59
N LEU A 6 9.79 -5.86 -6.53
CA LEU A 6 10.87 -5.10 -7.13
C LEU A 6 11.87 -4.68 -6.06
N ASP A 7 13.14 -4.88 -6.35
CA ASP A 7 14.23 -4.20 -5.67
C ASP A 7 14.42 -2.76 -6.20
N ALA A 8 15.37 -2.03 -5.68
CA ALA A 8 15.62 -0.65 -6.09
C ALA A 8 16.02 -0.53 -7.57
N ALA A 9 16.76 -1.50 -8.11
CA ALA A 9 17.16 -1.53 -9.51
C ALA A 9 15.95 -1.83 -10.42
N GLY A 10 15.12 -2.80 -10.04
CA GLY A 10 13.86 -3.11 -10.72
C GLY A 10 12.89 -1.95 -10.71
N ALA A 11 12.75 -1.24 -9.58
CA ALA A 11 11.93 -0.04 -9.49
C ALA A 11 12.47 1.11 -10.37
N ALA A 12 13.80 1.25 -10.48
CA ALA A 12 14.42 2.21 -11.40
C ALA A 12 14.15 1.85 -12.87
N ALA A 13 14.31 0.59 -13.24
CA ALA A 13 14.05 0.10 -14.60
C ALA A 13 12.59 0.30 -15.04
N HIS A 14 11.65 0.35 -14.07
CA HIS A 14 10.23 0.52 -14.32
C HIS A 14 9.68 1.90 -13.88
N ALA A 15 10.54 2.92 -13.79
CA ALA A 15 10.16 4.26 -13.33
C ALA A 15 9.00 4.86 -14.14
N ALA A 16 9.06 4.78 -15.48
CA ALA A 16 8.01 5.34 -16.34
C ALA A 16 6.64 4.67 -16.17
N PRO A 17 6.50 3.32 -16.18
CA PRO A 17 5.21 2.70 -15.90
C PRO A 17 4.73 2.91 -14.46
N LEU A 18 5.60 3.01 -13.47
CA LEU A 18 5.22 3.32 -12.08
C LEU A 18 4.68 4.75 -11.98
N ARG A 19 5.33 5.73 -12.62
CA ARG A 19 4.85 7.11 -12.72
C ARG A 19 3.48 7.16 -13.38
N ALA A 20 3.32 6.54 -14.55
CA ALA A 20 2.06 6.50 -15.28
C ALA A 20 0.92 5.91 -14.43
N LEU A 21 1.19 4.84 -13.69
CA LEU A 21 0.21 4.22 -12.79
C LEU A 21 -0.24 5.18 -11.67
N LEU A 22 0.70 5.93 -11.06
CA LEU A 22 0.35 6.90 -10.01
C LEU A 22 -0.51 8.03 -10.57
N LEU A 23 -0.12 8.59 -11.70
CA LEU A 23 -0.87 9.67 -12.37
C LEU A 23 -2.27 9.20 -12.79
N ASP A 24 -2.38 7.98 -13.37
CA ASP A 24 -3.69 7.39 -13.70
C ASP A 24 -4.58 7.22 -12.46
N ALA A 25 -4.02 6.74 -11.35
CA ALA A 25 -4.78 6.54 -10.12
C ALA A 25 -5.35 7.86 -9.58
N VAL A 26 -4.54 8.93 -9.54
CA VAL A 26 -4.95 10.27 -9.09
C VAL A 26 -5.97 10.87 -10.06
N ALA A 27 -5.75 10.79 -11.37
CA ALA A 27 -6.66 11.30 -12.40
C ALA A 27 -8.06 10.62 -12.33
N HIS A 28 -8.12 9.39 -11.77
CA HIS A 28 -9.36 8.65 -11.56
C HIS A 28 -9.85 8.66 -10.11
N GLY A 29 -9.48 9.70 -9.36
CA GLY A 29 -10.04 10.04 -8.06
C GLY A 29 -9.49 9.25 -6.87
N ALA A 30 -8.39 8.52 -7.02
CA ALA A 30 -7.80 7.81 -5.89
C ALA A 30 -7.18 8.81 -4.88
N SER A 31 -7.66 8.77 -3.64
CA SER A 31 -7.09 9.53 -2.51
C SER A 31 -5.85 8.80 -2.00
N VAL A 32 -4.70 9.13 -2.57
CA VAL A 32 -3.42 8.43 -2.32
C VAL A 32 -2.28 9.39 -1.94
N GLY A 33 -2.64 10.52 -1.33
CA GLY A 33 -1.71 11.52 -0.84
C GLY A 33 -1.26 12.54 -1.88
N PHE A 34 -2.00 12.67 -2.99
CA PHE A 34 -1.73 13.64 -4.04
C PHE A 34 -3.02 14.34 -4.48
N LEU A 35 -2.88 15.63 -4.84
CA LEU A 35 -3.95 16.39 -5.47
C LEU A 35 -3.94 16.20 -7.00
N ALA A 36 -5.03 16.57 -7.68
CA ALA A 36 -5.16 16.45 -9.12
C ALA A 36 -4.11 17.27 -9.91
N THR A 37 -3.46 18.22 -9.25
CA THR A 37 -2.38 19.04 -9.80
C THR A 37 -1.02 18.33 -9.84
N ILE A 38 -0.92 17.05 -9.40
CA ILE A 38 0.35 16.32 -9.49
C ILE A 38 0.86 16.29 -10.91
N ASP A 39 2.13 16.61 -11.09
CA ASP A 39 2.84 16.50 -12.37
C ASP A 39 3.78 15.28 -12.39
N GLU A 40 4.39 15.05 -13.55
CA GLU A 40 5.37 13.97 -13.72
C GLU A 40 6.57 14.11 -12.80
N ALA A 41 7.04 15.36 -12.56
CA ALA A 41 8.21 15.61 -11.72
C ALA A 41 7.94 15.23 -10.25
N ALA A 42 6.77 15.57 -9.73
CA ALA A 42 6.34 15.20 -8.39
C ALA A 42 6.14 13.68 -8.26
N ALA A 43 5.54 13.03 -9.27
CA ALA A 43 5.40 11.58 -9.29
C ALA A 43 6.76 10.87 -9.36
N ASP A 44 7.71 11.36 -10.15
CA ASP A 44 9.08 10.82 -10.20
C ASP A 44 9.82 11.04 -8.88
N ALA A 45 9.63 12.19 -8.21
CA ALA A 45 10.19 12.44 -6.89
C ALA A 45 9.71 11.41 -5.87
N TYR A 46 8.41 11.18 -5.81
CA TYR A 46 7.81 10.14 -4.96
C TYR A 46 8.43 8.75 -5.22
N TRP A 47 8.53 8.32 -6.48
CA TRP A 47 9.10 7.01 -6.80
C TRP A 47 10.60 6.91 -6.51
N ARG A 48 11.34 8.04 -6.54
CA ARG A 48 12.75 8.07 -6.07
C ARG A 48 12.84 7.80 -4.56
N GLU A 49 11.96 8.41 -3.76
CA GLU A 49 11.89 8.13 -2.30
C GLU A 49 11.55 6.67 -2.01
N VAL A 50 10.58 6.11 -2.75
CA VAL A 50 10.23 4.68 -2.63
C VAL A 50 11.45 3.80 -2.93
N ARG A 51 12.22 4.11 -3.98
CA ARG A 51 13.43 3.35 -4.33
C ARG A 51 14.50 3.40 -3.23
N VAL A 52 14.69 4.55 -2.61
CA VAL A 52 15.61 4.68 -1.46
C VAL A 52 15.14 3.80 -0.31
N ALA A 53 13.88 3.88 0.08
CA ALA A 53 13.31 3.07 1.15
C ALA A 53 13.38 1.56 0.86
N VAL A 54 13.21 1.15 -0.41
CA VAL A 54 13.40 -0.25 -0.84
C VAL A 54 14.86 -0.67 -0.72
N ALA A 55 15.81 0.18 -1.14
CA ALA A 55 17.25 -0.09 -1.01
C ALA A 55 17.69 -0.23 0.45
N GLU A 56 17.12 0.57 1.35
CA GLU A 56 17.37 0.53 2.79
C GLU A 56 16.66 -0.63 3.51
N GLY A 57 15.78 -1.36 2.82
CA GLY A 57 15.01 -2.45 3.41
C GLY A 57 13.88 -1.99 4.34
N SER A 58 13.55 -0.71 4.35
CA SER A 58 12.42 -0.17 5.13
C SER A 58 11.08 -0.28 4.40
N ARG A 59 11.09 -0.59 3.09
CA ARG A 59 9.89 -0.73 2.26
C ARG A 59 9.95 -1.93 1.33
N VAL A 60 8.81 -2.60 1.17
CA VAL A 60 8.58 -3.61 0.14
C VAL A 60 7.74 -2.98 -0.96
N LEU A 61 8.12 -3.19 -2.21
CA LEU A 61 7.35 -2.79 -3.39
C LEU A 61 6.94 -4.03 -4.17
N LEU A 62 5.65 -4.30 -4.25
CA LEU A 62 5.07 -5.35 -5.08
C LEU A 62 4.34 -4.72 -6.26
N VAL A 63 4.47 -5.36 -7.42
CA VAL A 63 3.83 -4.91 -8.67
C VAL A 63 3.06 -6.05 -9.31
N ALA A 64 1.93 -5.71 -9.92
CA ALA A 64 1.10 -6.62 -10.70
C ALA A 64 1.33 -6.41 -12.19
N TRP A 65 1.58 -7.51 -12.89
CA TRP A 65 1.74 -7.57 -14.33
C TRP A 65 0.59 -8.32 -14.98
N ARG A 66 0.08 -7.80 -16.08
CA ARG A 66 -0.86 -8.47 -16.97
C ARG A 66 -0.40 -8.25 -18.41
N ASP A 67 -0.17 -9.33 -19.16
CA ASP A 67 0.25 -9.29 -20.57
C ASP A 67 1.47 -8.36 -20.81
N HIS A 68 2.49 -8.50 -19.94
CA HIS A 68 3.71 -7.68 -19.89
C HIS A 68 3.52 -6.20 -19.57
N VAL A 69 2.31 -5.77 -19.19
CA VAL A 69 2.02 -4.40 -18.76
C VAL A 69 1.94 -4.35 -17.23
N LEU A 70 2.59 -3.36 -16.61
CA LEU A 70 2.46 -3.06 -15.19
C LEU A 70 1.09 -2.41 -14.95
N VAL A 71 0.23 -3.10 -14.18
CA VAL A 71 -1.17 -2.69 -13.99
C VAL A 71 -1.52 -2.37 -12.54
N GLY A 72 -0.60 -2.57 -11.59
CA GLY A 72 -0.87 -2.22 -10.19
C GLY A 72 0.36 -2.33 -9.31
N THR A 73 0.26 -1.75 -8.12
CA THR A 73 1.26 -1.83 -7.05
C THR A 73 0.60 -1.95 -5.69
N VAL A 74 1.38 -2.43 -4.71
CA VAL A 74 1.15 -2.25 -3.29
C VAL A 74 2.50 -2.13 -2.60
N GLN A 75 2.56 -1.36 -1.52
CA GLN A 75 3.77 -1.19 -0.70
C GLN A 75 3.50 -1.65 0.73
N LEU A 76 4.55 -2.18 1.38
CA LEU A 76 4.59 -2.35 2.82
C LEU A 76 5.65 -1.41 3.39
N ASP A 77 5.22 -0.47 4.22
CA ASP A 77 6.12 0.36 5.02
C ASP A 77 6.41 -0.39 6.33
N LEU A 78 7.67 -0.82 6.48
CA LEU A 78 8.09 -1.66 7.59
C LEU A 78 8.51 -0.78 8.77
N CYS A 79 7.81 -0.87 9.90
CA CYS A 79 8.20 -0.12 11.09
C CYS A 79 9.64 -0.45 11.49
N GLN A 80 10.51 0.57 11.56
CA GLN A 80 11.93 0.44 11.90
C GLN A 80 12.19 0.62 13.40
N LYS A 81 11.21 1.09 14.17
CA LYS A 81 11.36 1.27 15.63
C LYS A 81 11.52 -0.10 16.31
N PRO A 82 12.50 -0.28 17.23
CA PRO A 82 12.77 -1.56 17.88
C PRO A 82 11.54 -2.22 18.52
N ASN A 83 10.66 -1.42 19.12
CA ASN A 83 9.42 -1.89 19.76
C ASN A 83 8.24 -2.05 18.79
N GLY A 84 8.41 -1.71 17.52
CA GLY A 84 7.37 -1.71 16.50
C GLY A 84 7.59 -2.71 15.36
N GLN A 85 8.63 -3.53 15.43
CA GLN A 85 9.02 -4.43 14.32
C GLN A 85 7.98 -5.51 13.97
N ASN A 86 6.93 -5.66 14.78
CA ASN A 86 5.82 -6.57 14.48
C ASN A 86 4.85 -6.01 13.43
N ARG A 87 4.88 -4.70 13.13
CA ARG A 87 3.88 -4.08 12.26
C ARG A 87 4.46 -3.58 10.95
N ALA A 88 3.61 -3.55 9.94
CA ALA A 88 3.84 -2.85 8.69
C ALA A 88 2.55 -2.15 8.25
N GLU A 89 2.69 -1.03 7.57
CA GLU A 89 1.60 -0.30 6.96
C GLU A 89 1.47 -0.70 5.49
N VAL A 90 0.26 -1.04 5.07
CA VAL A 90 -0.05 -1.26 3.65
C VAL A 90 -0.34 0.08 3.02
N GLN A 91 0.45 0.47 2.02
CA GLN A 91 0.34 1.76 1.35
C GLN A 91 0.23 1.59 -0.16
N LYS A 92 -0.33 2.61 -0.81
CA LYS A 92 -0.30 2.74 -2.27
C LYS A 92 -0.74 1.47 -3.01
N LEU A 93 -1.86 0.89 -2.56
CA LEU A 93 -2.56 -0.12 -3.36
C LEU A 93 -3.19 0.60 -4.55
N LEU A 94 -2.51 0.56 -5.68
CA LEU A 94 -2.94 1.19 -6.92
C LEU A 94 -3.24 0.13 -7.97
N VAL A 95 -4.33 0.32 -8.70
CA VAL A 95 -4.65 -0.48 -9.89
C VAL A 95 -5.04 0.48 -11.01
N HIS A 96 -4.36 0.37 -12.15
CA HIS A 96 -4.64 1.15 -13.35
C HIS A 96 -6.13 1.10 -13.70
N SER A 97 -6.70 2.21 -14.08
CA SER A 97 -8.14 2.35 -14.35
C SER A 97 -8.67 1.28 -15.32
N GLY A 98 -7.94 1.01 -16.40
CA GLY A 98 -8.25 -0.02 -17.40
C GLY A 98 -8.04 -1.47 -16.91
N ALA A 99 -7.50 -1.68 -15.71
CA ALA A 99 -7.30 -2.99 -15.12
C ALA A 99 -8.12 -3.23 -13.84
N ARG A 100 -8.99 -2.28 -13.46
CA ARG A 100 -9.89 -2.43 -12.31
C ARG A 100 -10.83 -3.62 -12.51
N ARG A 101 -11.31 -4.21 -11.40
CA ARG A 101 -12.20 -5.39 -11.40
C ARG A 101 -11.62 -6.66 -12.02
N SER A 102 -10.29 -6.73 -12.22
CA SER A 102 -9.56 -7.89 -12.76
C SER A 102 -8.99 -8.84 -11.70
N GLY A 103 -9.20 -8.55 -10.41
CA GLY A 103 -8.59 -9.29 -9.30
C GLY A 103 -7.18 -8.80 -8.91
N ALA A 104 -6.62 -7.80 -9.60
CA ALA A 104 -5.25 -7.32 -9.35
C ALA A 104 -5.05 -6.83 -7.91
N ALA A 105 -6.00 -6.06 -7.35
CA ALA A 105 -5.92 -5.58 -5.98
C ALA A 105 -5.91 -6.73 -4.96
N THR A 106 -6.75 -7.75 -5.15
CA THR A 106 -6.77 -8.96 -4.30
C THR A 106 -5.42 -9.67 -4.34
N ALA A 107 -4.91 -9.96 -5.55
CA ALA A 107 -3.63 -10.65 -5.71
C ALA A 107 -2.45 -9.88 -5.12
N LEU A 108 -2.45 -8.54 -5.24
CA LEU A 108 -1.43 -7.67 -4.61
C LEU A 108 -1.50 -7.73 -3.09
N MET A 109 -2.68 -7.68 -2.50
CA MET A 109 -2.86 -7.73 -1.05
C MET A 109 -2.45 -9.09 -0.48
N GLU A 110 -2.85 -10.19 -1.13
CA GLU A 110 -2.45 -11.55 -0.74
C GLU A 110 -0.92 -11.71 -0.80
N ALA A 111 -0.28 -11.20 -1.85
CA ALA A 111 1.18 -11.22 -1.96
C ALA A 111 1.85 -10.34 -0.88
N ALA A 112 1.26 -9.20 -0.53
CA ALA A 112 1.74 -8.35 0.57
C ALA A 112 1.67 -9.09 1.91
N GLU A 113 0.60 -9.82 2.19
CA GLU A 113 0.45 -10.63 3.40
C GLU A 113 1.52 -11.74 3.47
N VAL A 114 1.78 -12.42 2.35
CA VAL A 114 2.86 -13.43 2.27
C VAL A 114 4.23 -12.81 2.56
N GLN A 115 4.52 -11.63 2.00
CA GLN A 115 5.79 -10.93 2.27
C GLN A 115 5.88 -10.45 3.71
N ALA A 116 4.79 -9.93 4.28
CA ALA A 116 4.75 -9.55 5.69
C ALA A 116 5.05 -10.72 6.61
N LEU A 117 4.48 -11.91 6.35
CA LEU A 117 4.78 -13.14 7.09
C LEU A 117 6.26 -13.53 6.96
N ALA A 118 6.83 -13.52 5.76
CA ALA A 118 8.24 -13.81 5.51
C ALA A 118 9.18 -12.87 6.28
N LEU A 119 8.79 -11.59 6.41
CA LEU A 119 9.50 -10.56 7.17
C LEU A 119 9.11 -10.52 8.66
N ARG A 120 8.35 -11.51 9.14
CA ARG A 120 7.89 -11.64 10.52
C ARG A 120 7.11 -10.40 11.03
N ARG A 121 6.33 -9.78 10.13
CA ARG A 121 5.38 -8.71 10.45
C ARG A 121 4.02 -9.33 10.71
N GLY A 122 3.62 -9.44 11.99
CA GLY A 122 2.38 -10.11 12.41
C GLY A 122 1.15 -9.20 12.39
N LEU A 123 1.34 -7.88 12.24
CA LEU A 123 0.26 -6.91 12.21
C LEU A 123 0.40 -6.03 10.96
N LEU A 124 -0.59 -6.07 10.09
CA LEU A 124 -0.79 -5.10 9.03
C LEU A 124 -1.86 -4.09 9.42
N PHE A 125 -1.66 -2.84 9.05
CA PHE A 125 -2.67 -1.81 9.17
C PHE A 125 -2.65 -0.93 7.91
N LEU A 126 -3.73 -0.24 7.67
CA LEU A 126 -3.88 0.68 6.54
C LEU A 126 -4.95 1.72 6.86
N ASP A 127 -4.94 2.78 6.09
CA ASP A 127 -6.02 3.72 6.02
C ASP A 127 -6.54 3.87 4.58
N THR A 128 -7.80 4.25 4.44
CA THR A 128 -8.45 4.46 3.15
C THR A 128 -9.57 5.49 3.30
N GLU A 129 -9.91 6.19 2.23
CA GLU A 129 -11.06 7.10 2.24
C GLU A 129 -12.32 6.36 2.71
N ALA A 130 -12.96 6.91 3.74
CA ALA A 130 -14.18 6.34 4.32
C ALA A 130 -15.34 6.38 3.30
N GLY A 131 -16.11 5.29 3.21
CA GLY A 131 -17.19 5.14 2.23
C GLY A 131 -16.70 4.74 0.83
N SER A 132 -15.40 4.59 0.61
CA SER A 132 -14.87 4.17 -0.69
C SER A 132 -15.10 2.69 -0.99
N GLY A 133 -15.09 2.35 -2.29
CA GLY A 133 -15.18 0.95 -2.71
C GLY A 133 -14.01 0.06 -2.25
N ALA A 134 -12.91 0.65 -1.77
CA ALA A 134 -11.76 -0.07 -1.26
C ALA A 134 -12.07 -0.76 0.09
N GLU A 135 -12.94 -0.19 0.92
CA GLU A 135 -13.34 -0.80 2.19
C GLU A 135 -13.91 -2.21 2.00
N ALA A 136 -14.76 -2.41 0.98
CA ALA A 136 -15.32 -3.72 0.67
C ALA A 136 -14.25 -4.76 0.27
N LEU A 137 -13.13 -4.33 -0.34
CA LEU A 137 -11.99 -5.21 -0.63
C LEU A 137 -11.32 -5.64 0.68
N TYR A 138 -10.98 -4.69 1.55
CA TYR A 138 -10.30 -4.98 2.81
C TYR A 138 -11.13 -5.88 3.72
N GLN A 139 -12.43 -5.63 3.83
CA GLN A 139 -13.36 -6.48 4.59
C GLN A 139 -13.38 -7.93 4.05
N ARG A 140 -13.46 -8.11 2.72
CA ARG A 140 -13.41 -9.46 2.11
C ARG A 140 -12.08 -10.17 2.37
N LEU A 141 -10.98 -9.44 2.49
CA LEU A 141 -9.66 -9.97 2.82
C LEU A 141 -9.46 -10.19 4.32
N GLY A 142 -10.49 -9.96 5.14
CA GLY A 142 -10.47 -10.20 6.59
C GLY A 142 -9.79 -9.09 7.40
N TYR A 143 -9.65 -7.88 6.83
CA TYR A 143 -9.25 -6.71 7.60
C TYR A 143 -10.41 -6.21 8.47
N VAL A 144 -10.09 -5.85 9.69
CA VAL A 144 -11.04 -5.37 10.70
C VAL A 144 -10.98 -3.85 10.75
N ARG A 145 -12.14 -3.19 10.65
CA ARG A 145 -12.26 -1.74 10.76
C ARG A 145 -12.10 -1.29 12.22
N VAL A 146 -11.20 -0.36 12.45
CA VAL A 146 -10.97 0.23 13.79
C VAL A 146 -11.92 1.40 14.05
N GLY A 147 -12.06 2.29 13.07
CA GLY A 147 -12.84 3.51 13.18
C GLY A 147 -12.53 4.49 12.05
N GLU A 148 -12.97 5.72 12.24
CA GLU A 148 -12.75 6.82 11.29
C GLU A 148 -12.07 8.01 11.97
N LEU A 149 -11.29 8.75 11.19
CA LEU A 149 -10.80 10.08 11.53
C LEU A 149 -11.41 11.09 10.57
N PRO A 150 -12.17 12.08 11.04
CA PRO A 150 -12.79 13.08 10.19
C PRO A 150 -11.74 14.02 9.58
N GLU A 151 -12.04 14.61 8.43
CA GLU A 151 -11.19 15.64 7.77
C GLU A 151 -9.71 15.26 7.69
N TYR A 152 -9.43 13.99 7.44
CA TYR A 152 -8.07 13.43 7.52
C TYR A 152 -7.20 13.82 6.32
N CYS A 153 -7.75 13.75 5.11
CA CYS A 153 -7.03 14.11 3.90
C CYS A 153 -7.98 14.70 2.84
N ALA A 154 -7.41 15.46 1.93
CA ALA A 154 -8.14 15.94 0.77
C ALA A 154 -8.12 14.90 -0.36
N THR A 155 -9.23 14.73 -1.04
CA THR A 155 -9.34 14.04 -2.33
C THR A 155 -8.59 14.82 -3.42
N PRO A 156 -8.30 14.23 -4.59
CA PRO A 156 -7.60 14.95 -5.66
C PRO A 156 -8.23 16.27 -6.06
N ASP A 157 -9.54 16.43 -5.94
CA ASP A 157 -10.30 17.66 -6.20
C ASP A 157 -10.32 18.65 -5.04
N GLY A 158 -9.59 18.36 -3.93
CA GLY A 158 -9.38 19.25 -2.79
C GLY A 158 -10.47 19.17 -1.70
N HIS A 159 -11.44 18.27 -1.78
CA HIS A 159 -12.44 18.09 -0.74
C HIS A 159 -11.91 17.25 0.43
N TRP A 160 -12.02 17.78 1.63
CA TRP A 160 -11.63 17.05 2.85
C TRP A 160 -12.56 15.86 3.10
N ARG A 161 -11.98 14.70 3.38
CA ARG A 161 -12.68 13.44 3.63
C ARG A 161 -12.18 12.77 4.91
N ALA A 162 -13.06 12.00 5.51
CA ALA A 162 -12.68 11.10 6.59
C ALA A 162 -11.88 9.91 6.03
N THR A 163 -10.97 9.38 6.84
CA THR A 163 -10.30 8.11 6.58
C THR A 163 -10.83 7.02 7.50
N ALA A 164 -10.99 5.82 6.97
CA ALA A 164 -11.28 4.61 7.72
C ALA A 164 -9.99 3.82 7.96
N ILE A 165 -9.72 3.45 9.21
CA ILE A 165 -8.53 2.72 9.62
C ILE A 165 -8.89 1.23 9.72
N TYR A 166 -8.05 0.38 9.15
CA TYR A 166 -8.18 -1.07 9.14
C TYR A 166 -6.92 -1.75 9.64
N TYR A 167 -7.05 -2.94 10.22
CA TYR A 167 -5.92 -3.81 10.53
C TYR A 167 -6.24 -5.27 10.24
N LYS A 168 -5.18 -6.08 10.09
CA LYS A 168 -5.24 -7.53 10.03
C LYS A 168 -4.10 -8.12 10.83
N THR A 169 -4.40 -9.05 11.75
CA THR A 169 -3.40 -9.85 12.45
C THR A 169 -3.11 -11.10 11.65
N LEU A 170 -1.87 -11.26 11.20
CA LEU A 170 -1.42 -12.44 10.46
C LEU A 170 -0.96 -13.54 11.40
N PHE A 171 -0.32 -13.17 12.52
CA PHE A 171 -0.01 -14.05 13.64
C PHE A 171 0.08 -13.25 14.94
N VAL A 172 -0.19 -13.92 16.06
CA VAL A 172 -0.03 -13.36 17.40
C VAL A 172 1.32 -13.81 17.95
N ARG A 173 2.13 -12.86 18.43
CA ARG A 173 3.35 -13.18 19.16
C ARG A 173 2.99 -13.66 20.56
N GLU A 174 3.58 -14.77 20.99
CA GLU A 174 3.46 -15.21 22.38
C GLU A 174 3.96 -14.08 23.31
N ARG A 175 3.17 -13.77 24.32
CA ARG A 175 3.63 -12.90 25.42
C ARG A 175 4.77 -13.67 26.11
N LYS A 176 6.01 -13.18 26.02
CA LYS A 176 7.04 -13.62 26.96
C LYS A 176 6.46 -13.41 28.34
N GLY A 177 6.32 -14.47 29.13
CA GLY A 177 5.64 -14.49 30.40
C GLY A 177 5.95 -13.24 31.21
N ALA A 178 4.92 -12.66 31.84
CA ALA A 178 5.13 -11.64 32.86
C ALA A 178 6.15 -12.24 33.83
N LEU A 179 7.31 -11.58 33.98
CA LEU A 179 8.18 -11.84 35.10
C LEU A 179 7.29 -11.78 36.35
N ALA A 180 7.13 -12.93 37.00
CA ALA A 180 6.49 -12.97 38.28
C ALA A 180 7.21 -11.99 39.20
N ALA A 181 6.45 -10.99 39.67
CA ALA A 181 6.88 -10.06 40.69
C ALA A 181 7.07 -10.77 42.03
#